data_8f16f92b5966bfbbf58f1b356eebd7d1
#
_entry.id   8f16f92b5966bfbbf58f1b356eebd7d1
#
_cell.length_a   1.000
_cell.length_b   1.000
_cell.length_c   1.000
_cell.angle_alpha   90.00
_cell.angle_beta   90.00
_cell.angle_gamma   90.00
#
_symmetry.space_group_name_H-M   'P 1'
#
loop_
_entity.id
_entity.type
_entity.pdbx_description
1 polymer ?
#
loop_
_entity_poly.entity_id
_entity_poly.type
_entity_poly.pdbx_seq_one_letter_code
_entity_poly.pdbx_strand_id
1 'polypeptide(L)'
;MLHEVQTTREAGGTVGEHRQRELESRAAGIKALNTWHATATIQACREACGGQGYLSENRLADLRADTDVFTTFEGDNTVLLQLVAKGLISNYADDFGHLDTLGTVRFVADQVLDTVAERTSLRTLAERLRSAAPGRDDDVLDRSWQVKLLDDREEHTLDALVRRLRRARDKSLTADEQFTIFNSA
;
A
#
# COMPACT_ATOMS: atom_id res chain seq x y z
N MET A 1 -8.99 -5.45 -16.01
CA MET A 1 -7.75 -6.13 -15.60
C MET A 1 -7.91 -7.64 -15.43
N LEU A 2 -8.66 -8.15 -14.40
CA LEU A 2 -8.89 -9.61 -14.26
C LEU A 2 -9.46 -10.25 -15.52
N HIS A 3 -10.50 -9.65 -16.10
CA HIS A 3 -11.14 -10.11 -17.32
C HIS A 3 -10.15 -10.16 -18.51
N GLU A 4 -9.29 -9.16 -18.66
CA GLU A 4 -8.30 -9.13 -19.76
C GLU A 4 -7.21 -10.18 -19.59
N VAL A 5 -6.74 -10.44 -18.37
CA VAL A 5 -5.77 -11.50 -18.08
C VAL A 5 -6.38 -12.87 -18.38
N GLN A 6 -7.63 -13.08 -17.99
CA GLN A 6 -8.35 -14.32 -18.26
C GLN A 6 -8.57 -14.51 -19.76
N THR A 7 -9.03 -13.48 -20.47
CA THR A 7 -9.23 -13.54 -21.93
C THR A 7 -7.93 -13.81 -22.67
N THR A 8 -6.81 -13.23 -22.24
CA THR A 8 -5.50 -13.47 -22.84
C THR A 8 -5.06 -14.92 -22.64
N ARG A 9 -5.27 -15.51 -21.46
CA ARG A 9 -4.97 -16.92 -21.20
C ARG A 9 -5.85 -17.87 -21.98
N GLU A 10 -7.14 -17.59 -22.08
CA GLU A 10 -8.12 -18.37 -22.86
C GLU A 10 -7.79 -18.34 -24.37
N ALA A 11 -7.24 -17.23 -24.86
CA ALA A 11 -6.76 -17.08 -26.22
C ALA A 11 -5.37 -17.73 -26.47
N GLY A 12 -4.79 -18.42 -25.47
CA GLY A 12 -3.47 -19.04 -25.57
C GLY A 12 -2.29 -18.06 -25.57
N GLY A 13 -2.54 -16.79 -25.18
CA GLY A 13 -1.51 -15.77 -25.07
C GLY A 13 -0.78 -15.82 -23.73
N THR A 14 0.48 -15.33 -23.70
CA THR A 14 1.25 -15.13 -22.47
C THR A 14 0.97 -13.77 -21.89
N VAL A 15 0.60 -13.72 -20.61
CA VAL A 15 0.49 -12.47 -19.87
C VAL A 15 1.88 -12.00 -19.48
N GLY A 16 2.20 -10.73 -19.75
CA GLY A 16 3.50 -10.18 -19.38
C GLY A 16 3.74 -10.28 -17.87
N GLU A 17 4.97 -10.59 -17.45
CA GLU A 17 5.34 -10.82 -16.04
C GLU A 17 4.98 -9.64 -15.12
N HIS A 18 5.14 -8.41 -15.59
CA HIS A 18 4.76 -7.20 -14.84
C HIS A 18 3.26 -7.20 -14.54
N ARG A 19 2.43 -7.47 -15.54
CA ARG A 19 0.98 -7.48 -15.38
C ARG A 19 0.49 -8.61 -14.47
N GLN A 20 1.16 -9.75 -14.53
CA GLN A 20 0.90 -10.88 -13.65
C GLN A 20 1.22 -10.51 -12.19
N ARG A 21 2.39 -9.93 -11.92
CA ARG A 21 2.80 -9.45 -10.59
C ARG A 21 1.83 -8.41 -10.03
N GLU A 22 1.42 -7.46 -10.86
CA GLU A 22 0.45 -6.43 -10.46
C GLU A 22 -0.89 -7.05 -10.06
N LEU A 23 -1.39 -8.01 -10.82
CA LEU A 23 -2.63 -8.72 -10.51
C LEU A 23 -2.51 -9.49 -9.17
N GLU A 24 -1.44 -10.23 -8.98
CA GLU A 24 -1.19 -11.00 -7.75
C GLU A 24 -1.08 -10.08 -6.53
N SER A 25 -0.36 -8.98 -6.65
CA SER A 25 -0.21 -7.97 -5.60
C SER A 25 -1.55 -7.35 -5.22
N ARG A 26 -2.36 -6.94 -6.21
CA ARG A 26 -3.69 -6.37 -5.97
C ARG A 26 -4.65 -7.39 -5.35
N ALA A 27 -4.66 -8.62 -5.83
CA ALA A 27 -5.50 -9.67 -5.27
C ALA A 27 -5.12 -9.97 -3.81
N ALA A 28 -3.84 -10.05 -3.51
CA ALA A 28 -3.33 -10.26 -2.15
C ALA A 28 -3.73 -9.10 -1.21
N GLY A 29 -3.55 -7.85 -1.64
CA GLY A 29 -3.93 -6.67 -0.87
C GLY A 29 -5.44 -6.60 -0.60
N ILE A 30 -6.26 -6.82 -1.63
CA ILE A 30 -7.73 -6.83 -1.50
C ILE A 30 -8.18 -7.92 -0.52
N LYS A 31 -7.63 -9.13 -0.62
CA LYS A 31 -7.96 -10.24 0.29
C LYS A 31 -7.63 -9.86 1.74
N ALA A 32 -6.42 -9.39 2.01
CA ALA A 32 -5.99 -9.03 3.35
C ALA A 32 -6.86 -7.91 3.95
N LEU A 33 -7.09 -6.82 3.21
CA LEU A 33 -7.90 -5.69 3.66
C LEU A 33 -9.36 -6.08 3.90
N ASN A 34 -9.97 -6.82 2.97
CA ASN A 34 -11.39 -7.18 3.08
C ASN A 34 -11.64 -8.14 4.25
N THR A 35 -10.78 -9.10 4.47
CA THR A 35 -10.95 -10.05 5.59
C THR A 35 -10.78 -9.37 6.94
N TRP A 36 -9.79 -8.51 7.12
CA TRP A 36 -9.65 -7.70 8.34
C TRP A 36 -10.81 -6.73 8.53
N HIS A 37 -11.25 -6.07 7.45
CA HIS A 37 -12.39 -5.17 7.52
C HIS A 37 -13.67 -5.90 7.92
N ALA A 38 -13.92 -7.08 7.34
CA ALA A 38 -15.08 -7.90 7.70
C ALA A 38 -15.07 -8.28 9.18
N THR A 39 -13.94 -8.79 9.70
CA THR A 39 -13.79 -9.14 11.11
C THR A 39 -14.00 -7.93 12.04
N ALA A 40 -13.40 -6.79 11.70
CA ALA A 40 -13.55 -5.55 12.45
C ALA A 40 -15.01 -5.03 12.43
N THR A 41 -15.67 -5.11 11.28
CA THR A 41 -17.06 -4.66 11.11
C THR A 41 -18.02 -5.53 11.94
N ILE A 42 -17.87 -6.85 11.87
CA ILE A 42 -18.71 -7.78 12.67
C ILE A 42 -18.50 -7.52 14.16
N GLN A 43 -17.26 -7.28 14.59
CA GLN A 43 -16.96 -6.91 15.98
C GLN A 43 -17.65 -5.62 16.39
N ALA A 44 -17.58 -4.58 15.58
CA ALA A 44 -18.23 -3.30 15.86
C ALA A 44 -19.76 -3.44 15.93
N CYS A 45 -20.35 -4.20 15.02
CA CYS A 45 -21.79 -4.50 15.04
C CYS A 45 -22.20 -5.26 16.31
N ARG A 46 -21.39 -6.23 16.74
CA ARG A 46 -21.64 -6.99 17.95
C ARG A 46 -21.63 -6.09 19.19
N GLU A 47 -20.67 -5.17 19.28
CA GLU A 47 -20.58 -4.21 20.38
C GLU A 47 -21.74 -3.21 20.36
N ALA A 48 -22.13 -2.73 19.19
CA ALA A 48 -23.25 -1.80 19.03
C ALA A 48 -24.59 -2.41 19.45
N CYS A 49 -24.76 -3.73 19.32
CA CYS A 49 -25.94 -4.46 19.79
C CYS A 49 -25.95 -4.67 21.31
N GLY A 50 -24.91 -4.28 22.05
CA GLY A 50 -24.80 -4.47 23.49
C GLY A 50 -24.91 -5.95 23.87
N GLY A 51 -25.70 -6.27 24.93
CA GLY A 51 -25.89 -7.64 25.39
C GLY A 51 -26.47 -8.58 24.33
N GLN A 52 -27.29 -8.06 23.43
CA GLN A 52 -27.87 -8.85 22.33
C GLN A 52 -26.82 -9.36 21.34
N GLY A 53 -25.70 -8.62 21.16
CA GLY A 53 -24.60 -9.02 20.31
C GLY A 53 -23.84 -10.26 20.77
N TYR A 54 -24.07 -10.72 22.01
CA TYR A 54 -23.43 -11.89 22.57
C TYR A 54 -24.34 -13.14 22.58
N LEU A 55 -25.62 -12.96 22.27
CA LEU A 55 -26.57 -14.08 22.23
C LEU A 55 -26.35 -14.91 20.95
N SER A 56 -26.31 -16.22 21.11
CA SER A 56 -26.14 -17.17 19.98
C SER A 56 -27.24 -17.05 18.95
N GLU A 57 -28.45 -16.68 19.36
CA GLU A 57 -29.61 -16.46 18.48
C GLU A 57 -29.34 -15.40 17.42
N ASN A 58 -28.55 -14.37 17.73
CA ASN A 58 -28.19 -13.29 16.83
C ASN A 58 -26.96 -13.61 15.95
N ARG A 59 -26.29 -14.74 16.19
CA ARG A 59 -25.21 -15.31 15.39
C ARG A 59 -23.99 -14.39 15.12
N LEU A 60 -23.89 -13.24 15.73
CA LEU A 60 -22.77 -12.32 15.50
C LEU A 60 -21.45 -12.88 16.02
N ALA A 61 -21.47 -13.64 17.12
CA ALA A 61 -20.30 -14.33 17.66
C ALA A 61 -19.81 -15.44 16.72
N ASP A 62 -20.74 -16.23 16.17
CA ASP A 62 -20.42 -17.30 15.21
C ASP A 62 -19.87 -16.71 13.91
N LEU A 63 -20.52 -15.68 13.35
CA LEU A 63 -20.07 -14.99 12.16
C LEU A 63 -18.65 -14.43 12.30
N ARG A 64 -18.32 -13.91 13.49
CA ARG A 64 -16.97 -13.45 13.75
C ARG A 64 -15.97 -14.58 13.74
N ALA A 65 -16.27 -15.69 14.41
CA ALA A 65 -15.40 -16.86 14.45
C ALA A 65 -15.18 -17.43 13.05
N ASP A 66 -16.25 -17.54 12.26
CA ASP A 66 -16.20 -18.02 10.88
C ASP A 66 -15.36 -17.08 10.00
N THR A 67 -15.51 -15.76 10.16
CA THR A 67 -14.80 -14.77 9.37
C THR A 67 -13.32 -14.70 9.73
N ASP A 68 -12.95 -14.96 10.98
CA ASP A 68 -11.57 -14.92 11.45
C ASP A 68 -10.69 -15.95 10.72
N VAL A 69 -11.26 -17.09 10.33
CA VAL A 69 -10.56 -18.12 9.54
C VAL A 69 -10.01 -17.54 8.22
N PHE A 70 -10.72 -16.62 7.60
CA PHE A 70 -10.31 -16.01 6.34
C PHE A 70 -9.08 -15.09 6.46
N THR A 71 -8.66 -14.72 7.66
CA THR A 71 -7.42 -13.97 7.85
C THR A 71 -6.19 -14.82 7.60
N THR A 72 -6.30 -16.12 7.73
CA THR A 72 -5.21 -17.11 7.54
C THR A 72 -5.45 -18.05 6.36
N PHE A 73 -6.71 -18.41 6.09
CA PHE A 73 -7.10 -19.31 5.00
C PHE A 73 -6.80 -18.66 3.63
N GLU A 74 -6.41 -19.46 2.64
CA GLU A 74 -5.99 -19.01 1.30
C GLU A 74 -4.80 -18.04 1.31
N GLY A 75 -3.98 -18.13 2.34
CA GLY A 75 -2.81 -17.29 2.56
C GLY A 75 -2.99 -16.33 3.74
N ASP A 76 -2.06 -16.41 4.68
CA ASP A 76 -2.03 -15.52 5.84
C ASP A 76 -1.90 -14.05 5.39
N ASN A 77 -2.70 -13.18 5.97
CA ASN A 77 -2.75 -11.77 5.60
C ASN A 77 -1.41 -11.05 5.72
N THR A 78 -0.59 -11.41 6.72
CA THR A 78 0.75 -10.83 6.89
C THR A 78 1.68 -11.23 5.75
N VAL A 79 1.62 -12.51 5.32
CA VAL A 79 2.37 -13.01 4.17
C VAL A 79 1.89 -12.37 2.88
N LEU A 80 0.59 -12.19 2.71
CA LEU A 80 0.02 -11.52 1.54
C LEU A 80 0.45 -10.05 1.45
N LEU A 81 0.55 -9.34 2.58
CA LEU A 81 1.08 -7.97 2.59
C LEU A 81 2.58 -7.92 2.24
N GLN A 82 3.36 -8.94 2.61
CA GLN A 82 4.75 -9.04 2.15
C GLN A 82 4.83 -9.23 0.63
N LEU A 83 3.89 -9.99 0.04
CA LEU A 83 3.79 -10.11 -1.42
C LEU A 83 3.47 -8.77 -2.08
N VAL A 84 2.54 -7.99 -1.50
CA VAL A 84 2.22 -6.64 -1.97
C VAL A 84 3.46 -5.75 -1.91
N ALA A 85 4.15 -5.70 -0.78
CA ALA A 85 5.36 -4.90 -0.60
C ALA A 85 6.46 -5.30 -1.60
N LYS A 86 6.67 -6.59 -1.82
CA LYS A 86 7.60 -7.10 -2.84
C LYS A 86 7.22 -6.63 -4.24
N GLY A 87 5.93 -6.69 -4.59
CA GLY A 87 5.41 -6.24 -5.89
C GLY A 87 5.69 -4.75 -6.11
N LEU A 88 5.39 -3.92 -5.13
CA LEU A 88 5.61 -2.47 -5.18
C LEU A 88 7.10 -2.13 -5.34
N ILE A 89 7.98 -2.75 -4.54
CA ILE A 89 9.43 -2.53 -4.63
C ILE A 89 9.99 -3.00 -5.98
N SER A 90 9.49 -4.11 -6.52
CA SER A 90 9.94 -4.61 -7.82
C SER A 90 9.51 -3.68 -8.95
N ASN A 91 8.27 -3.20 -8.96
CA ASN A 91 7.79 -2.25 -9.94
C ASN A 91 8.58 -0.94 -9.87
N TYR A 92 8.83 -0.44 -8.66
CA TYR A 92 9.67 0.73 -8.45
C TYR A 92 11.09 0.52 -9.02
N ALA A 93 11.70 -0.66 -8.81
CA ALA A 93 13.01 -0.97 -9.35
C ALA A 93 13.02 -1.08 -10.89
N ASP A 94 11.96 -1.63 -11.47
CA ASP A 94 11.80 -1.75 -12.92
C ASP A 94 11.65 -0.36 -13.57
N ASP A 95 10.86 0.54 -12.98
CA ASP A 95 10.68 1.92 -13.44
C ASP A 95 12.00 2.70 -13.41
N PHE A 96 12.85 2.45 -12.41
CA PHE A 96 14.20 3.05 -12.34
C PHE A 96 15.19 2.45 -13.34
N GLY A 97 15.06 1.16 -13.66
CA GLY A 97 15.92 0.47 -14.65
C GLY A 97 15.75 1.01 -16.07
N HIS A 98 14.64 1.66 -16.36
CA HIS A 98 14.31 2.28 -17.65
C HIS A 98 14.64 3.78 -17.71
N LEU A 99 15.06 4.41 -16.60
CA LEU A 99 15.46 5.82 -16.60
C LEU A 99 16.83 5.97 -17.29
N ASP A 100 16.82 6.65 -18.44
CA ASP A 100 18.03 7.16 -19.08
C ASP A 100 18.81 8.05 -18.12
N THR A 101 20.11 8.28 -18.37
CA THR A 101 21.03 9.05 -17.50
C THR A 101 20.44 10.40 -17.10
N LEU A 102 19.66 11.03 -17.98
CA LEU A 102 18.97 12.29 -17.73
C LEU A 102 17.81 12.13 -16.73
N GLY A 103 17.05 11.05 -16.80
CA GLY A 103 15.98 10.71 -15.86
C GLY A 103 16.53 10.42 -14.47
N THR A 104 17.67 9.73 -14.38
CA THR A 104 18.36 9.46 -13.13
C THR A 104 18.88 10.74 -12.46
N VAL A 105 19.44 11.67 -13.25
CA VAL A 105 19.90 12.99 -12.73
C VAL A 105 18.72 13.83 -12.24
N ARG A 106 17.61 13.84 -12.97
CA ARG A 106 16.40 14.57 -12.58
C ARG A 106 15.80 14.00 -11.30
N PHE A 107 15.73 12.67 -11.18
CA PHE A 107 15.27 11.99 -9.98
C PHE A 107 16.17 12.26 -8.76
N VAL A 108 17.50 12.25 -8.94
CA VAL A 108 18.45 12.60 -7.87
C VAL A 108 18.30 14.07 -7.48
N ALA A 109 18.07 14.96 -8.44
CA ALA A 109 17.82 16.37 -8.18
C ALA A 109 16.50 16.59 -7.41
N ASP A 110 15.41 15.91 -7.79
CA ASP A 110 14.13 15.95 -7.08
C ASP A 110 14.27 15.38 -5.66
N GLN A 111 15.04 14.30 -5.48
CA GLN A 111 15.31 13.70 -4.18
C GLN A 111 16.19 14.58 -3.27
N VAL A 112 17.12 15.34 -3.83
CA VAL A 112 17.91 16.33 -3.09
C VAL A 112 17.03 17.51 -2.70
N LEU A 113 16.16 17.97 -3.58
CA LEU A 113 15.19 19.02 -3.29
C LEU A 113 14.20 18.58 -2.20
N ASP A 114 13.71 17.35 -2.21
CA ASP A 114 12.86 16.79 -1.16
C ASP A 114 13.59 16.68 0.19
N THR A 115 14.87 16.30 0.19
CA THR A 115 15.67 16.24 1.43
C THR A 115 15.94 17.63 2.01
N VAL A 116 16.09 18.66 1.16
CA VAL A 116 16.18 20.06 1.59
C VAL A 116 14.82 20.58 2.06
N ALA A 117 13.74 20.15 1.40
CA ALA A 117 12.37 20.48 1.78
C ALA A 117 11.93 19.84 3.11
N GLU A 118 12.40 18.65 3.44
CA GLU A 118 12.14 18.02 4.76
C GLU A 118 12.75 18.82 5.92
N ARG A 119 13.84 19.56 5.71
CA ARG A 119 14.40 20.47 6.72
C ARG A 119 13.61 21.79 6.86
N THR A 120 12.79 22.13 5.85
CA THR A 120 11.84 23.27 5.86
C THR A 120 10.39 22.78 6.01
N SER A 121 10.18 21.66 6.66
CA SER A 121 9.02 20.76 6.60
C SER A 121 7.65 21.37 6.91
N LEU A 122 7.56 22.50 7.58
CA LEU A 122 6.25 23.11 7.84
C LEU A 122 5.75 23.96 6.67
N ARG A 123 6.65 24.50 5.85
CA ARG A 123 6.28 25.36 4.72
C ARG A 123 5.89 24.55 3.50
N THR A 124 6.60 23.45 3.23
CA THR A 124 6.30 22.52 2.14
C THR A 124 5.11 21.64 2.42
N LEU A 125 4.90 21.23 3.68
CA LEU A 125 3.66 20.56 4.09
C LEU A 125 2.46 21.50 3.89
N ALA A 126 2.60 22.77 4.25
CA ALA A 126 1.57 23.80 4.01
C ALA A 126 1.37 24.12 2.51
N GLU A 127 2.40 24.04 1.69
CA GLU A 127 2.30 24.22 0.22
C GLU A 127 1.74 22.97 -0.47
N ARG A 128 2.12 21.76 -0.03
CA ARG A 128 1.50 20.50 -0.48
C ARG A 128 0.05 20.39 -0.02
N LEU A 129 -0.26 20.78 1.22
CA LEU A 129 -1.65 20.88 1.69
C LEU A 129 -2.44 21.98 0.97
N ARG A 130 -1.78 23.05 0.50
CA ARG A 130 -2.42 24.07 -0.33
C ARG A 130 -2.59 23.65 -1.78
N SER A 131 -1.66 22.91 -2.36
CA SER A 131 -1.78 22.36 -3.73
C SER A 131 -2.68 21.12 -3.76
N ALA A 132 -2.76 20.36 -2.67
CA ALA A 132 -3.71 19.28 -2.43
C ALA A 132 -4.98 19.77 -1.74
N ALA A 133 -4.99 21.00 -1.18
CA ALA A 133 -6.22 21.58 -0.65
C ALA A 133 -7.23 21.70 -1.78
N PRO A 134 -8.44 21.18 -1.62
CA PRO A 134 -9.50 21.38 -2.60
C PRO A 134 -9.58 22.87 -2.90
N GLY A 135 -9.64 23.24 -4.17
CA GLY A 135 -10.06 24.57 -4.56
C GLY A 135 -11.38 24.86 -3.83
N ARG A 136 -11.76 26.11 -3.74
CA ARG A 136 -12.98 26.51 -3.01
C ARG A 136 -14.26 25.77 -3.45
N ASP A 137 -14.18 25.04 -4.59
CA ASP A 137 -15.25 24.25 -5.19
C ASP A 137 -15.04 22.73 -5.12
N ASP A 138 -13.89 22.23 -4.60
CA ASP A 138 -13.62 20.80 -4.48
C ASP A 138 -14.28 20.27 -3.19
N ASP A 139 -15.31 19.49 -3.36
CA ASP A 139 -15.96 18.78 -2.25
C ASP A 139 -15.01 17.67 -1.75
N VAL A 140 -14.76 17.63 -0.44
CA VAL A 140 -13.99 16.55 0.22
C VAL A 140 -14.58 15.17 -0.05
N LEU A 141 -15.85 15.12 -0.43
CA LEU A 141 -16.57 13.91 -0.82
C LEU A 141 -16.37 13.56 -2.31
N ASP A 142 -15.67 14.39 -3.10
CA ASP A 142 -15.38 14.05 -4.48
C ASP A 142 -14.43 12.84 -4.53
N ARG A 143 -14.89 11.81 -5.22
CA ARG A 143 -14.16 10.55 -5.38
C ARG A 143 -12.83 10.73 -6.10
N SER A 144 -12.75 11.61 -7.09
CA SER A 144 -11.53 11.85 -7.86
C SER A 144 -10.44 12.46 -6.98
N TRP A 145 -10.83 13.40 -6.12
CA TRP A 145 -9.94 14.01 -5.13
C TRP A 145 -9.47 12.99 -4.09
N GLN A 146 -10.37 12.13 -3.58
CA GLN A 146 -10.01 11.07 -2.62
C GLN A 146 -9.02 10.06 -3.22
N VAL A 147 -9.23 9.66 -4.47
CA VAL A 147 -8.31 8.75 -5.17
C VAL A 147 -6.93 9.40 -5.32
N LYS A 148 -6.87 10.67 -5.73
CA LYS A 148 -5.61 11.39 -5.86
C LYS A 148 -4.84 11.49 -4.55
N LEU A 149 -5.52 11.72 -3.42
CA LEU A 149 -4.88 11.72 -2.10
C LEU A 149 -4.29 10.36 -1.73
N LEU A 150 -4.98 9.27 -2.10
CA LEU A 150 -4.48 7.91 -1.86
C LEU A 150 -3.27 7.60 -2.73
N ASP A 151 -3.29 8.01 -4.00
CA ASP A 151 -2.17 7.86 -4.92
C ASP A 151 -0.94 8.65 -4.43
N ASP A 152 -1.11 9.92 -4.05
CA ASP A 152 -0.04 10.74 -3.48
C ASP A 152 0.55 10.13 -2.19
N ARG A 153 -0.31 9.52 -1.35
CA ARG A 153 0.12 8.85 -0.13
C ARG A 153 0.88 7.56 -0.43
N GLU A 154 0.44 6.78 -1.41
CA GLU A 154 1.12 5.55 -1.85
C GLU A 154 2.52 5.88 -2.33
N GLU A 155 2.67 6.85 -3.23
CA GLU A 155 3.95 7.30 -3.77
C GLU A 155 4.89 7.78 -2.66
N HIS A 156 4.41 8.64 -1.77
CA HIS A 156 5.21 9.15 -0.65
C HIS A 156 5.68 8.02 0.30
N THR A 157 4.81 7.06 0.59
CA THR A 157 5.13 5.93 1.47
C THR A 157 6.15 5.00 0.83
N LEU A 158 6.01 4.74 -0.47
CA LEU A 158 6.93 3.91 -1.25
C LEU A 158 8.32 4.54 -1.32
N ASP A 159 8.40 5.84 -1.60
CA ASP A 159 9.66 6.58 -1.62
C ASP A 159 10.36 6.58 -0.24
N ALA A 160 9.59 6.77 0.83
CA ALA A 160 10.13 6.70 2.18
C ALA A 160 10.69 5.30 2.51
N LEU A 161 9.98 4.24 2.12
CA LEU A 161 10.42 2.86 2.27
C LEU A 161 11.72 2.60 1.50
N VAL A 162 11.77 2.99 0.22
CA VAL A 162 12.95 2.78 -0.63
C VAL A 162 14.17 3.53 -0.09
N ARG A 163 13.99 4.79 0.39
CA ARG A 163 15.06 5.55 1.05
C ARG A 163 15.61 4.81 2.28
N ARG A 164 14.74 4.25 3.12
CA ARG A 164 15.15 3.46 4.30
C ARG A 164 15.88 2.19 3.91
N LEU A 165 15.38 1.45 2.94
CA LEU A 165 16.03 0.23 2.46
C LEU A 165 17.42 0.51 1.84
N ARG A 166 17.57 1.61 1.10
CA ARG A 166 18.88 2.05 0.58
C ARG A 166 19.83 2.38 1.71
N ARG A 167 19.37 3.10 2.75
CA ARG A 167 20.18 3.41 3.93
C ARG A 167 20.58 2.16 4.69
N ALA A 168 19.71 1.17 4.83
CA ALA A 168 20.02 -0.12 5.45
C ALA A 168 21.12 -0.91 4.70
N ARG A 169 21.34 -0.63 3.40
CA ARG A 169 22.38 -1.25 2.57
C ARG A 169 23.71 -0.47 2.56
N ASP A 170 23.80 0.62 3.29
CA ASP A 170 25.04 1.41 3.38
C ASP A 170 26.12 0.60 4.10
N LYS A 171 27.24 0.38 3.41
CA LYS A 171 28.38 -0.40 3.91
C LYS A 171 29.15 0.30 5.01
N SER A 172 28.90 1.59 5.24
CA SER A 172 29.52 2.36 6.33
C SER A 172 28.89 2.06 7.70
N LEU A 173 27.71 1.44 7.72
CA LEU A 173 26.96 1.10 8.93
C LEU A 173 27.34 -0.28 9.45
N THR A 174 27.28 -0.45 10.76
CA THR A 174 27.43 -1.76 11.40
C THR A 174 26.24 -2.67 11.10
N ALA A 175 26.42 -3.99 11.24
CA ALA A 175 25.34 -4.96 11.00
C ALA A 175 24.10 -4.70 11.88
N ASP A 176 24.29 -4.29 13.13
CA ASP A 176 23.21 -3.96 14.07
C ASP A 176 22.45 -2.70 13.65
N GLU A 177 23.15 -1.68 13.16
CA GLU A 177 22.52 -0.46 12.64
C GLU A 177 21.73 -0.75 11.37
N GLN A 178 22.29 -1.54 10.45
CA GLN A 178 21.59 -1.98 9.23
C GLN A 178 20.33 -2.76 9.56
N PHE A 179 20.40 -3.70 10.51
CA PHE A 179 19.27 -4.50 10.96
C PHE A 179 18.19 -3.64 11.62
N THR A 180 18.61 -2.68 12.44
CA THR A 180 17.67 -1.75 13.10
C THR A 180 16.91 -0.89 12.07
N ILE A 181 17.63 -0.34 11.08
CA ILE A 181 17.00 0.44 9.99
C ILE A 181 16.06 -0.43 9.17
N PHE A 182 16.46 -1.65 8.83
CA PHE A 182 15.64 -2.60 8.09
C PHE A 182 14.34 -2.94 8.82
N ASN A 183 14.41 -3.23 10.12
CA ASN A 183 13.23 -3.57 10.92
C ASN A 183 12.31 -2.38 11.20
N SER A 184 12.79 -1.14 11.03
CA SER A 184 11.98 0.06 11.17
C SER A 184 11.34 0.53 9.85
N ALA A 185 11.67 -0.12 8.75
CA ALA A 185 11.13 0.17 7.43
C ALA A 185 9.80 -0.56 7.18
#